data_b331b8e724bb4c7c18026444344b652d
#
_entry.id   b331b8e724bb4c7c18026444344b652d
#
_cell.length_a   1.000
_cell.length_b   1.000
_cell.length_c   1.000
_cell.angle_alpha   90.00
_cell.angle_beta   90.00
_cell.angle_gamma   90.00
#
_symmetry.space_group_name_H-M   'P 1'
#
loop_
_entity.id
_entity.type
_entity.pdbx_description
1 polymer ?
#
loop_
_entity_poly.entity_id
_entity_poly.type
_entity_poly.pdbx_seq_one_letter_code
_entity_poly.pdbx_strand_id
1 'polypeptide(L)'
;MQTGQVIAPDKVRYAIIFIDEIHRMKKSLTELLHTALEDFRLSMKIKNPLIGRTQSGLYWMPKFTLIGATNYLGVLPRPFVDRFMIQSCFEPYTEAEIIRIAHHFARKLKLDITPEAITELASKSRGVPRILNRFLLRARDVAIYVGTTQITLQTVQEMFQIQNIDELGLTKLDRRVLEYLAAV
;
A
#
# COMPACT_ATOMS: atom_id res chain seq x y z
N MET A 1 21.33 -3.40 -41.21
CA MET A 1 21.77 -3.55 -39.83
C MET A 1 21.41 -2.28 -39.10
N GLN A 2 20.22 -2.22 -38.50
CA GLN A 2 19.84 -1.11 -37.58
C GLN A 2 20.07 -1.64 -36.18
N THR A 3 21.15 -1.20 -35.59
CA THR A 3 21.46 -1.37 -34.19
C THR A 3 20.36 -0.68 -33.40
N GLY A 4 19.64 -1.47 -32.55
CA GLY A 4 18.73 -0.91 -31.57
C GLY A 4 19.47 0.17 -30.80
N GLN A 5 18.93 1.37 -30.81
CA GLN A 5 19.47 2.48 -30.02
C GLN A 5 19.41 2.08 -28.54
N VAL A 6 20.55 1.68 -28.01
CA VAL A 6 20.80 1.69 -26.58
C VAL A 6 20.77 3.15 -26.19
N ILE A 7 19.73 3.59 -25.47
CA ILE A 7 19.71 4.93 -24.89
C ILE A 7 20.94 5.03 -24.00
N ALA A 8 21.87 5.91 -24.39
CA ALA A 8 23.09 6.09 -23.65
C ALA A 8 22.78 6.45 -22.18
N PRO A 9 23.42 5.80 -21.19
CA PRO A 9 23.13 5.99 -19.78
C PRO A 9 23.29 7.42 -19.28
N ASP A 10 23.96 8.26 -20.04
CA ASP A 10 24.29 9.65 -19.68
C ASP A 10 23.11 10.63 -19.67
N LYS A 11 21.95 10.26 -20.23
CA LYS A 11 20.76 11.11 -20.29
C LYS A 11 19.78 10.92 -19.12
N VAL A 12 19.83 9.79 -18.42
CA VAL A 12 18.97 9.51 -17.25
C VAL A 12 19.83 9.63 -16.00
N ARG A 13 19.76 10.77 -15.34
CA ARG A 13 20.61 11.06 -14.16
C ARG A 13 20.32 10.14 -12.97
N TYR A 14 19.05 9.86 -12.69
CA TYR A 14 18.63 8.95 -11.60
C TYR A 14 17.25 8.39 -11.90
N ALA A 15 17.04 7.12 -11.66
CA ALA A 15 15.73 6.47 -11.70
C ALA A 15 15.38 5.94 -10.31
N ILE A 16 14.13 6.08 -9.91
CA ILE A 16 13.57 5.46 -8.71
C ILE A 16 12.52 4.48 -9.17
N ILE A 17 12.67 3.23 -8.76
CA ILE A 17 11.71 2.16 -9.02
C ILE A 17 11.05 1.82 -7.70
N PHE A 18 9.73 2.03 -7.61
CA PHE A 18 8.93 1.60 -6.47
C PHE A 18 8.13 0.36 -6.84
N ILE A 19 8.27 -0.70 -6.04
CA ILE A 19 7.52 -1.94 -6.21
C ILE A 19 6.70 -2.19 -4.94
N ASP A 20 5.40 -2.03 -5.06
CA ASP A 20 4.45 -2.41 -4.00
C ASP A 20 4.21 -3.92 -4.05
N GLU A 21 3.98 -4.54 -2.87
CA GLU A 21 3.79 -5.98 -2.72
C GLU A 21 4.91 -6.80 -3.40
N ILE A 22 6.15 -6.38 -3.19
CA ILE A 22 7.34 -6.94 -3.87
C ILE A 22 7.47 -8.46 -3.67
N HIS A 23 6.87 -9.02 -2.61
CA HIS A 23 6.83 -10.47 -2.37
C HIS A 23 6.03 -11.25 -3.43
N ARG A 24 5.18 -10.57 -4.21
CA ARG A 24 4.41 -11.19 -5.30
C ARG A 24 5.18 -11.33 -6.60
N MET A 25 6.41 -10.82 -6.65
CA MET A 25 7.23 -10.97 -7.84
C MET A 25 7.56 -12.44 -8.11
N LYS A 26 7.57 -12.79 -9.38
CA LYS A 26 8.05 -14.12 -9.80
C LYS A 26 9.52 -14.28 -9.43
N LYS A 27 9.92 -15.47 -9.02
CA LYS A 27 11.29 -15.80 -8.63
C LYS A 27 12.32 -15.39 -9.70
N SER A 28 12.01 -15.61 -10.99
CA SER A 28 12.87 -15.20 -12.11
C SER A 28 13.08 -13.67 -12.18
N LEU A 29 12.08 -12.87 -11.83
CA LEU A 29 12.21 -11.41 -11.77
C LEU A 29 13.02 -10.96 -10.55
N THR A 30 12.85 -11.63 -9.41
CA THR A 30 13.64 -11.36 -8.21
C THR A 30 15.11 -11.63 -8.45
N GLU A 31 15.45 -12.75 -9.12
CA GLU A 31 16.82 -13.10 -9.49
C GLU A 31 17.42 -12.08 -10.48
N LEU A 32 16.63 -11.64 -11.45
CA LEU A 32 17.03 -10.62 -12.42
C LEU A 32 17.32 -9.27 -11.77
N LEU A 33 16.43 -8.83 -10.84
CA LEU A 33 16.63 -7.60 -10.08
C LEU A 33 17.81 -7.70 -9.11
N HIS A 34 18.04 -8.87 -8.52
CA HIS A 34 19.20 -9.10 -7.67
C HIS A 34 20.50 -8.79 -8.42
N THR A 35 20.66 -9.33 -9.64
CA THR A 35 21.81 -9.04 -10.50
C THR A 35 21.87 -7.58 -10.94
N ALA A 36 20.70 -6.99 -11.23
CA ALA A 36 20.62 -5.59 -11.63
C ALA A 36 21.03 -4.62 -10.51
N LEU A 37 20.74 -4.96 -9.25
CA LEU A 37 21.14 -4.17 -8.08
C LEU A 37 22.63 -4.25 -7.79
N GLU A 38 23.30 -5.35 -8.16
CA GLU A 38 24.75 -5.50 -8.00
C GLU A 38 25.54 -4.77 -9.08
N ASP A 39 25.24 -5.10 -10.33
CA ASP A 39 26.10 -4.76 -11.47
C ASP A 39 25.50 -3.71 -12.41
N PHE A 40 24.26 -3.27 -12.15
CA PHE A 40 23.49 -2.45 -13.09
C PHE A 40 23.42 -3.05 -14.50
N ARG A 41 23.29 -4.38 -14.57
CA ARG A 41 23.21 -5.15 -15.80
C ARG A 41 22.04 -6.11 -15.75
N LEU A 42 21.40 -6.31 -16.90
CA LEU A 42 20.34 -7.30 -17.07
C LEU A 42 20.74 -8.28 -18.15
N SER A 43 20.75 -9.58 -17.81
CA SER A 43 20.83 -10.64 -18.78
C SER A 43 19.41 -11.07 -19.18
N MET A 44 19.02 -10.72 -20.40
CA MET A 44 17.67 -11.02 -20.88
C MET A 44 17.69 -11.71 -22.25
N LYS A 45 16.70 -12.59 -22.44
CA LYS A 45 16.41 -13.17 -23.76
C LYS A 45 15.31 -12.34 -24.41
N ILE A 46 15.66 -11.58 -25.45
CA ILE A 46 14.67 -10.78 -26.19
C ILE A 46 14.37 -11.49 -27.51
N LYS A 47 13.07 -11.75 -27.72
CA LYS A 47 12.60 -12.25 -29.01
C LYS A 47 12.53 -11.07 -29.98
N ASN A 48 13.35 -11.11 -31.02
CA ASN A 48 13.27 -10.10 -32.08
C ASN A 48 11.96 -10.31 -32.86
N PRO A 49 11.03 -9.34 -32.85
CA PRO A 49 9.73 -9.50 -33.50
C PRO A 49 9.82 -9.62 -35.03
N LEU A 50 10.90 -9.11 -35.64
CA LEU A 50 11.07 -9.10 -37.08
C LEU A 50 11.64 -10.43 -37.63
N ILE A 51 12.50 -11.10 -36.87
CA ILE A 51 13.19 -12.34 -37.32
C ILE A 51 12.77 -13.58 -36.51
N GLY A 52 11.86 -13.42 -35.52
CA GLY A 52 11.34 -14.52 -34.71
C GLY A 52 12.42 -15.23 -33.85
N ARG A 53 13.67 -14.84 -33.91
CA ARG A 53 14.78 -15.43 -33.15
C ARG A 53 14.94 -14.78 -31.78
N THR A 54 15.20 -15.62 -30.79
CA THR A 54 15.54 -15.18 -29.45
C THR A 54 17.03 -14.93 -29.35
N GLN A 55 17.42 -13.70 -29.03
CA GLN A 55 18.79 -13.33 -28.73
C GLN A 55 18.96 -13.14 -27.23
N SER A 56 19.98 -13.76 -26.65
CA SER A 56 20.44 -13.45 -25.31
C SER A 56 21.35 -12.24 -25.37
N GLY A 57 21.11 -11.24 -24.56
CA GLY A 57 21.92 -10.04 -24.49
C GLY A 57 22.15 -9.58 -23.08
N LEU A 58 23.29 -8.93 -22.84
CA LEU A 58 23.60 -8.22 -21.62
C LEU A 58 23.28 -6.72 -21.86
N TYR A 59 22.37 -6.18 -21.06
CA TYR A 59 21.92 -4.80 -21.18
C TYR A 59 22.39 -4.00 -19.98
N TRP A 60 23.03 -2.89 -20.20
CA TRP A 60 23.43 -1.96 -19.18
C TRP A 60 22.22 -1.14 -18.73
N MET A 61 22.06 -0.97 -17.42
CA MET A 61 21.05 -0.12 -16.84
C MET A 61 21.69 1.16 -16.28
N PRO A 62 20.99 2.31 -16.35
CA PRO A 62 21.38 3.46 -15.56
C PRO A 62 21.31 3.12 -14.08
N LYS A 63 22.09 3.82 -13.26
CA LYS A 63 21.98 3.70 -11.80
C LYS A 63 20.55 4.03 -11.35
N PHE A 64 20.00 3.21 -10.49
CA PHE A 64 18.64 3.39 -9.99
C PHE A 64 18.58 3.07 -8.49
N THR A 65 17.57 3.61 -7.83
CA THR A 65 17.21 3.25 -6.46
C THR A 65 15.97 2.36 -6.51
N LEU A 66 16.03 1.21 -5.87
CA LEU A 66 14.88 0.32 -5.71
C LEU A 66 14.27 0.53 -4.33
N ILE A 67 12.96 0.78 -4.30
CA ILE A 67 12.15 0.83 -3.09
C ILE A 67 11.14 -0.31 -3.18
N GLY A 68 11.19 -1.22 -2.23
CA GLY A 68 10.25 -2.34 -2.12
C GLY A 68 9.34 -2.17 -0.91
N ALA A 69 8.04 -2.39 -1.09
CA ALA A 69 7.08 -2.47 0.01
C ALA A 69 6.49 -3.88 0.10
N THR A 70 6.37 -4.42 1.31
CA THR A 70 5.83 -5.76 1.56
C THR A 70 5.28 -5.89 2.97
N ASN A 71 4.23 -6.69 3.14
CA ASN A 71 3.75 -7.19 4.42
C ASN A 71 4.20 -8.64 4.71
N TYR A 72 4.95 -9.27 3.79
CA TYR A 72 5.44 -10.65 3.89
C TYR A 72 6.95 -10.73 3.62
N LEU A 73 7.76 -10.09 4.48
CA LEU A 73 9.22 -10.05 4.31
C LEU A 73 9.83 -11.47 4.28
N GLY A 74 9.32 -12.39 5.11
CA GLY A 74 9.84 -13.75 5.21
C GLY A 74 9.68 -14.63 3.96
N VAL A 75 8.87 -14.22 2.99
CA VAL A 75 8.70 -14.93 1.71
C VAL A 75 9.81 -14.57 0.71
N LEU A 76 10.43 -13.40 0.88
CA LEU A 76 11.52 -12.95 -0.01
C LEU A 76 12.81 -13.72 0.28
N PRO A 77 13.58 -14.07 -0.77
CA PRO A 77 14.89 -14.70 -0.58
C PRO A 77 15.83 -13.80 0.23
N ARG A 78 16.46 -14.35 1.27
CA ARG A 78 17.36 -13.61 2.13
C ARG A 78 18.43 -12.80 1.38
N PRO A 79 19.13 -13.38 0.35
CA PRO A 79 20.11 -12.62 -0.41
C PRO A 79 19.53 -11.40 -1.14
N PHE A 80 18.25 -11.44 -1.52
CA PHE A 80 17.58 -10.30 -2.14
C PHE A 80 17.23 -9.22 -1.11
N VAL A 81 16.79 -9.61 0.09
CA VAL A 81 16.49 -8.69 1.19
C VAL A 81 17.76 -7.97 1.65
N ASP A 82 18.88 -8.67 1.71
CA ASP A 82 20.18 -8.12 2.15
C ASP A 82 20.73 -7.03 1.21
N ARG A 83 20.15 -6.88 0.00
CA ARG A 83 20.49 -5.79 -0.93
C ARG A 83 19.83 -4.46 -0.58
N PHE A 84 18.81 -4.48 0.28
CA PHE A 84 18.18 -3.27 0.78
C PHE A 84 18.94 -2.78 2.01
N MET A 85 19.77 -1.76 1.81
CA MET A 85 20.60 -1.17 2.88
C MET A 85 19.74 -0.49 3.96
N ILE A 86 18.54 -0.02 3.61
CA ILE A 86 17.61 0.63 4.52
C ILE A 86 16.36 -0.25 4.60
N GLN A 87 16.07 -0.71 5.79
CA GLN A 87 14.86 -1.49 6.08
C GLN A 87 14.11 -0.80 7.21
N SER A 88 12.82 -0.55 7.01
CA SER A 88 11.95 0.09 7.98
C SER A 88 10.69 -0.74 8.17
N CYS A 89 10.31 -0.95 9.41
CA CYS A 89 9.03 -1.54 9.77
C CYS A 89 8.07 -0.42 10.19
N PHE A 90 6.86 -0.43 9.63
CA PHE A 90 5.82 0.51 10.00
C PHE A 90 4.97 -0.10 11.12
N GLU A 91 4.84 0.64 12.19
CA GLU A 91 3.96 0.29 13.30
C GLU A 91 2.57 0.91 13.10
N PRO A 92 1.52 0.35 13.74
CA PRO A 92 0.20 0.98 13.77
C PRO A 92 0.29 2.39 14.34
N TYR A 93 -0.52 3.29 13.82
CA TYR A 93 -0.60 4.66 14.32
C TYR A 93 -1.20 4.70 15.72
N THR A 94 -0.68 5.58 16.57
CA THR A 94 -1.27 5.90 17.86
C THR A 94 -2.63 6.62 17.68
N GLU A 95 -3.45 6.65 18.72
CA GLU A 95 -4.73 7.34 18.68
C GLU A 95 -4.60 8.82 18.30
N ALA A 96 -3.63 9.53 18.87
CA ALA A 96 -3.37 10.93 18.55
C ALA A 96 -2.96 11.15 17.09
N GLU A 97 -2.21 10.23 16.51
CA GLU A 97 -1.81 10.29 15.10
C GLU A 97 -2.99 10.01 14.18
N ILE A 98 -3.81 9.02 14.50
CA ILE A 98 -5.00 8.68 13.73
C ILE A 98 -6.02 9.83 13.74
N ILE A 99 -6.20 10.53 14.86
CA ILE A 99 -7.05 11.73 14.94
C ILE A 99 -6.49 12.84 14.01
N ARG A 100 -5.19 13.08 14.02
CA ARG A 100 -4.56 14.05 13.10
C ARG A 100 -4.77 13.67 11.63
N ILE A 101 -4.67 12.38 11.31
CA ILE A 101 -4.93 11.85 9.97
C ILE A 101 -6.41 12.03 9.61
N ALA A 102 -7.34 11.81 10.56
CA ALA A 102 -8.77 12.03 10.36
C ALA A 102 -9.08 13.48 9.99
N HIS A 103 -8.52 14.44 10.71
CA HIS A 103 -8.64 15.86 10.39
C HIS A 103 -8.06 16.20 9.00
N HIS A 104 -6.94 15.61 8.63
CA HIS A 104 -6.36 15.79 7.31
C HIS A 104 -7.29 15.27 6.21
N PHE A 105 -7.81 14.05 6.37
CA PHE A 105 -8.75 13.45 5.40
C PHE A 105 -10.05 14.23 5.31
N ALA A 106 -10.63 14.66 6.45
CA ALA A 106 -11.84 15.46 6.48
C ALA A 106 -11.68 16.77 5.68
N ARG A 107 -10.56 17.47 5.87
CA ARG A 107 -10.25 18.68 5.10
C ARG A 107 -10.07 18.40 3.61
N LYS A 108 -9.33 17.34 3.26
CA LYS A 108 -9.09 16.95 1.86
C LYS A 108 -10.39 16.58 1.14
N LEU A 109 -11.31 15.93 1.85
CA LEU A 109 -12.61 15.51 1.34
C LEU A 109 -13.67 16.61 1.48
N LYS A 110 -13.31 17.77 2.07
CA LYS A 110 -14.21 18.91 2.35
C LYS A 110 -15.45 18.50 3.13
N LEU A 111 -15.25 17.67 4.17
CA LEU A 111 -16.32 17.20 5.04
C LEU A 111 -16.54 18.20 6.19
N ASP A 112 -17.82 18.52 6.44
CA ASP A 112 -18.23 19.17 7.68
C ASP A 112 -18.49 18.10 8.72
N ILE A 113 -17.61 18.01 9.72
CA ILE A 113 -17.60 16.92 10.71
C ILE A 113 -17.25 17.47 12.10
N THR A 114 -17.98 17.03 13.12
CA THR A 114 -17.72 17.46 14.48
C THR A 114 -16.49 16.78 15.08
N PRO A 115 -15.81 17.40 16.06
CA PRO A 115 -14.65 16.81 16.72
C PRO A 115 -14.94 15.46 17.38
N GLU A 116 -16.11 15.32 17.99
CA GLU A 116 -16.55 14.08 18.66
C GLU A 116 -16.72 12.95 17.63
N ALA A 117 -17.28 13.25 16.45
CA ALA A 117 -17.41 12.30 15.35
C ALA A 117 -16.04 11.84 14.82
N ILE A 118 -15.08 12.76 14.73
CA ILE A 118 -13.69 12.43 14.35
C ILE A 118 -13.07 11.47 15.36
N THR A 119 -13.19 11.76 16.64
CA THR A 119 -12.64 10.92 17.72
C THR A 119 -13.24 9.52 17.69
N GLU A 120 -14.55 9.41 17.51
CA GLU A 120 -15.27 8.14 17.43
C GLU A 120 -14.83 7.31 16.21
N LEU A 121 -14.69 7.94 15.03
CA LEU A 121 -14.19 7.27 13.84
C LEU A 121 -12.73 6.82 13.99
N ALA A 122 -11.91 7.65 14.62
CA ALA A 122 -10.50 7.37 14.86
C ALA A 122 -10.32 6.16 15.79
N SER A 123 -11.03 6.13 16.93
CA SER A 123 -10.95 5.03 17.90
C SER A 123 -11.29 3.68 17.26
N LYS A 124 -12.39 3.61 16.51
CA LYS A 124 -12.84 2.37 15.85
C LYS A 124 -12.05 1.99 14.60
N SER A 125 -11.17 2.87 14.10
CA SER A 125 -10.28 2.55 12.98
C SER A 125 -9.09 1.66 13.35
N ARG A 126 -8.86 1.42 14.63
CA ARG A 126 -7.79 0.55 15.17
C ARG A 126 -6.39 0.93 14.65
N GLY A 127 -6.09 2.21 14.56
CA GLY A 127 -4.81 2.70 14.08
C GLY A 127 -4.56 2.53 12.58
N VAL A 128 -5.58 2.20 11.77
CA VAL A 128 -5.44 1.93 10.34
C VAL A 128 -6.05 3.04 9.49
N PRO A 129 -5.25 3.90 8.82
CA PRO A 129 -5.74 5.03 8.02
C PRO A 129 -6.69 4.63 6.88
N ARG A 130 -6.48 3.46 6.28
CA ARG A 130 -7.38 2.95 5.24
C ARG A 130 -8.79 2.68 5.75
N ILE A 131 -8.91 2.13 6.97
CA ILE A 131 -10.21 1.90 7.63
C ILE A 131 -10.85 3.24 7.97
N LEU A 132 -10.10 4.15 8.58
CA LEU A 132 -10.56 5.51 8.90
C LEU A 132 -11.12 6.23 7.67
N ASN A 133 -10.38 6.24 6.57
CA ASN A 133 -10.84 6.90 5.34
C ASN A 133 -12.15 6.29 4.82
N ARG A 134 -12.28 4.97 4.89
CA ARG A 134 -13.53 4.28 4.54
C ARG A 134 -14.68 4.67 5.45
N PHE A 135 -14.44 4.80 6.76
CA PHE A 135 -15.47 5.24 7.72
C PHE A 135 -15.90 6.68 7.45
N LEU A 136 -14.97 7.60 7.20
CA LEU A 136 -15.29 8.99 6.85
C LEU A 136 -16.20 9.08 5.62
N LEU A 137 -15.88 8.31 4.56
CA LEU A 137 -16.72 8.29 3.36
C LEU A 137 -18.11 7.71 3.63
N ARG A 138 -18.21 6.66 4.44
CA ARG A 138 -19.48 6.05 4.81
C ARG A 138 -20.32 6.95 5.72
N ALA A 139 -19.70 7.62 6.69
CA ALA A 139 -20.39 8.59 7.54
C ALA A 139 -20.96 9.75 6.72
N ARG A 140 -20.22 10.22 5.71
CA ARG A 140 -20.74 11.21 4.74
C ARG A 140 -21.96 10.68 4.00
N ASP A 141 -21.90 9.45 3.49
CA ASP A 141 -23.00 8.86 2.73
C ASP A 141 -24.27 8.74 3.61
N VAL A 142 -24.12 8.39 4.89
CA VAL A 142 -25.23 8.34 5.85
C VAL A 142 -25.76 9.76 6.14
N ALA A 143 -24.89 10.76 6.35
CA ALA A 143 -25.30 12.14 6.56
C ALA A 143 -26.16 12.65 5.40
N ILE A 144 -25.75 12.40 4.16
CA ILE A 144 -26.51 12.75 2.96
C ILE A 144 -27.87 12.03 2.93
N TYR A 145 -27.90 10.75 3.29
CA TYR A 145 -29.12 9.95 3.32
C TYR A 145 -30.17 10.49 4.32
N VAL A 146 -29.71 10.94 5.50
CA VAL A 146 -30.60 11.55 6.51
C VAL A 146 -30.87 13.04 6.26
N GLY A 147 -30.41 13.60 5.15
CA GLY A 147 -30.70 14.97 4.73
C GLY A 147 -29.86 16.05 5.41
N THR A 148 -28.71 15.70 5.97
CA THR A 148 -27.74 16.65 6.55
C THR A 148 -26.42 16.68 5.80
N THR A 149 -25.72 17.82 5.85
CA THR A 149 -24.37 17.95 5.33
C THR A 149 -23.29 17.77 6.40
N GLN A 150 -23.69 17.91 7.68
CA GLN A 150 -22.78 17.79 8.80
C GLN A 150 -22.76 16.36 9.35
N ILE A 151 -21.56 15.82 9.51
CA ILE A 151 -21.34 14.51 10.11
C ILE A 151 -21.19 14.71 11.63
N THR A 152 -22.20 14.29 12.35
CA THR A 152 -22.23 14.35 13.83
C THR A 152 -21.91 12.99 14.44
N LEU A 153 -21.69 12.95 15.76
CA LEU A 153 -21.53 11.70 16.50
C LEU A 153 -22.70 10.74 16.28
N GLN A 154 -23.93 11.27 16.26
CA GLN A 154 -25.12 10.46 16.00
C GLN A 154 -25.08 9.81 14.62
N THR A 155 -24.71 10.57 13.57
CA THR A 155 -24.57 10.05 12.21
C THR A 155 -23.53 8.92 12.14
N VAL A 156 -22.43 9.08 12.88
CA VAL A 156 -21.36 8.05 12.96
C VAL A 156 -21.86 6.79 13.67
N GLN A 157 -22.61 6.94 14.77
CA GLN A 157 -23.20 5.81 15.48
C GLN A 157 -24.20 5.04 14.62
N GLU A 158 -25.08 5.74 13.91
CA GLU A 158 -26.01 5.13 12.95
C GLU A 158 -25.25 4.38 11.86
N MET A 159 -24.18 4.96 11.31
CA MET A 159 -23.32 4.31 10.32
C MET A 159 -22.70 3.01 10.86
N PHE A 160 -22.21 2.99 12.11
CA PHE A 160 -21.65 1.79 12.71
C PHE A 160 -22.71 0.70 12.96
N GLN A 161 -23.93 1.09 13.37
CA GLN A 161 -25.06 0.17 13.49
C GLN A 161 -25.41 -0.49 12.15
N ILE A 162 -25.55 0.31 11.09
CA ILE A 162 -25.83 -0.19 9.72
C ILE A 162 -24.74 -1.18 9.27
N GLN A 163 -23.49 -0.92 9.60
CA GLN A 163 -22.38 -1.79 9.22
C GLN A 163 -22.10 -2.94 10.19
N ASN A 164 -22.87 -3.07 11.27
CA ASN A 164 -22.66 -4.07 12.34
C ASN A 164 -21.25 -4.02 12.92
N ILE A 165 -20.72 -2.83 13.12
CA ILE A 165 -19.43 -2.56 13.77
C ILE A 165 -19.70 -2.28 15.24
N ASP A 166 -19.00 -2.99 16.13
CA ASP A 166 -19.17 -2.84 17.57
C ASP A 166 -18.30 -1.72 18.17
N GLU A 167 -18.34 -1.61 19.51
CA GLU A 167 -17.59 -0.61 20.26
C GLU A 167 -16.06 -0.73 20.11
N LEU A 168 -15.56 -1.92 19.80
CA LEU A 168 -14.13 -2.18 19.55
C LEU A 168 -13.73 -1.99 18.06
N GLY A 169 -14.66 -1.57 17.21
CA GLY A 169 -14.43 -1.44 15.78
C GLY A 169 -14.37 -2.80 15.04
N LEU A 170 -14.93 -3.86 15.64
CA LEU A 170 -14.93 -5.20 15.07
C LEU A 170 -16.17 -5.40 14.19
N THR A 171 -15.97 -6.01 13.03
CA THR A 171 -17.06 -6.45 12.16
C THR A 171 -17.68 -7.76 12.67
N LYS A 172 -18.86 -8.13 12.16
CA LYS A 172 -19.47 -9.42 12.46
C LYS A 172 -18.53 -10.60 12.19
N LEU A 173 -17.71 -10.52 11.14
CA LEU A 173 -16.76 -11.58 10.82
C LEU A 173 -15.62 -11.63 11.85
N ASP A 174 -15.06 -10.47 12.22
CA ASP A 174 -14.01 -10.40 13.24
C ASP A 174 -14.47 -11.06 14.56
N ARG A 175 -15.69 -10.75 15.01
CA ARG A 175 -16.27 -11.35 16.24
C ARG A 175 -16.39 -12.87 16.13
N ARG A 176 -16.92 -13.38 15.03
CA ARG A 176 -17.04 -14.82 14.82
C ARG A 176 -15.68 -15.55 14.85
N VAL A 177 -14.63 -14.92 14.30
CA VAL A 177 -13.28 -15.49 14.37
C VAL A 177 -12.78 -15.51 15.81
N LEU A 178 -12.98 -14.42 16.57
CA LEU A 178 -12.58 -14.35 17.97
C LEU A 178 -13.37 -15.34 18.85
N GLU A 179 -14.68 -15.47 18.65
CA GLU A 179 -15.52 -16.46 19.32
C GLU A 179 -15.02 -17.89 19.07
N TYR A 180 -14.67 -18.20 17.82
CA TYR A 180 -14.10 -19.51 17.48
C TYR A 180 -12.78 -19.76 18.17
N LEU A 181 -11.88 -18.77 18.18
CA LEU A 181 -10.57 -18.90 18.84
C LEU A 181 -10.68 -19.00 20.38
N ALA A 182 -11.70 -18.37 20.98
CA ALA A 182 -11.94 -18.45 22.41
C ALA A 182 -12.60 -19.77 22.83
N ALA A 183 -13.19 -20.52 21.90
CA ALA A 183 -13.85 -21.79 22.16
C ALA A 183 -12.92 -23.01 22.01
N VAL A 184 -11.67 -22.82 21.55
CA VAL A 184 -10.61 -23.83 21.40
C VAL A 184 -9.65 -23.79 22.59
#